data_acc4b16b5db56c961ccb959abb60637c
#
_entry.id   acc4b16b5db56c961ccb959abb60637c
#
_cell.length_a   1.000
_cell.length_b   1.000
_cell.length_c   1.000
_cell.angle_alpha   90.00
_cell.angle_beta   90.00
_cell.angle_gamma   90.00
#
_symmetry.space_group_name_H-M   'P 1'
#
loop_
_entity.id
_entity.type
_entity.pdbx_description
1 polymer ?
#
loop_
_entity_poly.entity_id
_entity_poly.type
_entity_poly.pdbx_seq_one_letter_code
_entity_poly.pdbx_strand_id
1 'polypeptide(L)'
;MKSTRTRGLASSNAPARPSPRSKRELILATATADFARIGYRASRWSDVADSVGIGSTALYHYFVSKEHCLFTIMAEVLRDNRDYFEVISRETDDPRAVIAAAMRHPFEGGDAAADRHRVVMAEMHVLSLGHTGPAPEHEAYLDARGYAHDIVHAWTRYFGSLMRAGKVPAQDPHLLARAVIGLSAYPFAWYGPTTDVPLEHLRETVVAHALAVVFNSAGEFAPGIA
;
A
#
# COMPACT_ATOMS: atom_id res chain seq x y z
N MET A 1 27.50 -46.88 -49.63
CA MET A 1 26.57 -46.73 -48.48
C MET A 1 27.28 -45.95 -47.39
N LYS A 2 26.96 -44.66 -47.26
CA LYS A 2 27.52 -43.78 -46.22
C LYS A 2 26.42 -43.49 -45.21
N SER A 3 26.59 -43.96 -43.97
CA SER A 3 25.66 -43.76 -42.85
C SER A 3 25.88 -42.41 -42.20
N THR A 4 24.90 -41.52 -42.27
CA THR A 4 24.93 -40.19 -41.67
C THR A 4 24.40 -40.33 -40.22
N ARG A 5 25.27 -40.11 -39.22
CA ARG A 5 24.92 -40.02 -37.81
C ARG A 5 24.33 -38.64 -37.52
N THR A 6 23.05 -38.59 -37.24
CA THR A 6 22.36 -37.40 -36.72
C THR A 6 22.70 -37.24 -35.24
N ARG A 7 23.44 -36.19 -34.88
CA ARG A 7 23.64 -35.78 -33.48
C ARG A 7 22.39 -35.07 -33.00
N GLY A 8 21.67 -35.70 -32.09
CA GLY A 8 20.61 -35.03 -31.34
C GLY A 8 21.18 -33.99 -30.40
N LEU A 9 20.80 -32.74 -30.60
CA LEU A 9 21.02 -31.63 -29.65
C LEU A 9 20.01 -31.78 -28.51
N ALA A 10 20.47 -32.29 -27.38
CA ALA A 10 19.72 -32.22 -26.14
C ALA A 10 19.68 -30.77 -25.66
N SER A 11 18.55 -30.09 -25.85
CA SER A 11 18.24 -28.79 -25.24
C SER A 11 18.10 -28.99 -23.75
N SER A 12 19.09 -28.56 -22.96
CA SER A 12 19.01 -28.52 -21.52
C SER A 12 18.11 -27.35 -21.10
N ASN A 13 16.85 -27.63 -20.88
CA ASN A 13 15.88 -26.67 -20.36
C ASN A 13 16.01 -26.60 -18.82
N ALA A 14 17.16 -26.12 -18.33
CA ALA A 14 17.31 -25.79 -16.93
C ALA A 14 16.59 -24.46 -16.68
N PRO A 15 15.74 -24.34 -15.63
CA PRO A 15 15.09 -23.07 -15.32
C PRO A 15 16.13 -21.99 -15.07
N ALA A 16 16.01 -20.87 -15.77
CA ALA A 16 16.90 -19.73 -15.63
C ALA A 16 16.90 -19.26 -14.17
N ARG A 17 18.10 -19.04 -13.59
CA ARG A 17 18.22 -18.48 -12.25
C ARG A 17 17.54 -17.10 -12.26
N PRO A 18 16.63 -16.81 -11.28
CA PRO A 18 15.97 -15.52 -11.20
C PRO A 18 16.97 -14.37 -11.15
N SER A 19 16.68 -13.26 -11.85
CA SER A 19 17.52 -12.06 -11.79
C SER A 19 17.55 -11.50 -10.36
N PRO A 20 18.56 -10.73 -9.95
CA PRO A 20 18.60 -10.08 -8.64
C PRO A 20 17.35 -9.22 -8.37
N ARG A 21 16.82 -8.55 -9.41
CA ARG A 21 15.59 -7.75 -9.31
C ARG A 21 14.36 -8.63 -9.00
N SER A 22 14.16 -9.72 -9.73
CA SER A 22 13.06 -10.66 -9.49
C SER A 22 13.18 -11.36 -8.12
N LYS A 23 14.41 -11.54 -7.61
CA LYS A 23 14.63 -12.11 -6.28
C LYS A 23 14.25 -11.11 -5.18
N ARG A 24 14.57 -9.82 -5.34
CA ARG A 24 14.17 -8.75 -4.40
C ARG A 24 12.64 -8.62 -4.34
N GLU A 25 11.98 -8.66 -5.48
CA GLU A 25 10.51 -8.62 -5.58
C GLU A 25 9.87 -9.83 -4.88
N LEU A 26 10.46 -11.03 -5.06
CA LEU A 26 9.99 -12.25 -4.39
C LEU A 26 10.17 -12.15 -2.86
N ILE A 27 11.27 -11.60 -2.37
CA ILE A 27 11.49 -11.36 -0.93
C ILE A 27 10.43 -10.41 -0.39
N LEU A 28 10.18 -9.29 -1.08
CA LEU A 28 9.14 -8.33 -0.67
C LEU A 28 7.76 -8.99 -0.61
N ALA A 29 7.37 -9.75 -1.63
CA ALA A 29 6.08 -10.42 -1.66
C ALA A 29 5.93 -11.44 -0.52
N THR A 30 6.97 -12.27 -0.29
CA THR A 30 6.99 -13.26 0.79
C THR A 30 6.93 -12.61 2.17
N ALA A 31 7.75 -11.58 2.39
CA ALA A 31 7.76 -10.82 3.65
C ALA A 31 6.40 -10.15 3.90
N THR A 32 5.80 -9.57 2.87
CA THR A 32 4.47 -8.94 2.97
C THR A 32 3.41 -9.96 3.40
N ALA A 33 3.37 -11.13 2.77
CA ALA A 33 2.42 -12.19 3.11
C ALA A 33 2.61 -12.67 4.55
N ASP A 34 3.84 -12.84 5.01
CA ASP A 34 4.14 -13.23 6.39
C ASP A 34 3.78 -12.13 7.39
N PHE A 35 4.14 -10.87 7.11
CA PHE A 35 3.79 -9.73 7.97
C PHE A 35 2.29 -9.54 8.09
N ALA A 36 1.55 -9.71 6.99
CA ALA A 36 0.09 -9.61 6.98
C ALA A 36 -0.58 -10.76 7.76
N ARG A 37 -0.02 -11.98 7.67
CA ARG A 37 -0.61 -13.20 8.24
C ARG A 37 -0.36 -13.35 9.74
N ILE A 38 0.86 -13.14 10.21
CA ILE A 38 1.27 -13.38 11.60
C ILE A 38 1.74 -12.13 12.34
N GLY A 39 1.75 -10.98 11.66
CA GLY A 39 2.25 -9.71 12.18
C GLY A 39 3.77 -9.53 12.02
N TYR A 40 4.18 -8.29 11.83
CA TYR A 40 5.59 -7.95 11.67
C TYR A 40 6.47 -8.43 12.83
N ARG A 41 6.04 -8.21 14.08
CA ARG A 41 6.84 -8.58 15.26
C ARG A 41 7.06 -10.08 15.39
N ALA A 42 6.04 -10.89 15.12
CA ALA A 42 6.09 -12.35 15.25
C ALA A 42 6.83 -13.03 14.09
N SER A 43 6.91 -12.40 12.92
CA SER A 43 7.61 -12.96 11.76
C SER A 43 9.12 -13.02 11.98
N ARG A 44 9.77 -14.08 11.52
CA ARG A 44 11.22 -14.25 11.59
C ARG A 44 11.83 -13.99 10.22
N TRP A 45 12.91 -13.23 10.20
CA TRP A 45 13.60 -12.89 8.95
C TRP A 45 14.24 -14.13 8.29
N SER A 46 14.64 -15.12 9.10
CA SER A 46 15.10 -16.44 8.62
C SER A 46 14.04 -17.21 7.85
N ASP A 47 12.79 -17.17 8.32
CA ASP A 47 11.69 -17.93 7.69
C ASP A 47 11.37 -17.38 6.29
N VAL A 48 11.51 -16.06 6.11
CA VAL A 48 11.42 -15.42 4.78
C VAL A 48 12.54 -15.91 3.86
N ALA A 49 13.79 -16.02 4.38
CA ALA A 49 14.92 -16.54 3.60
C ALA A 49 14.67 -17.98 3.14
N ASP A 50 14.22 -18.84 4.06
CA ASP A 50 13.92 -20.24 3.79
C ASP A 50 12.78 -20.38 2.76
N SER A 51 11.71 -19.60 2.88
CA SER A 51 10.57 -19.58 1.96
C SER A 51 10.96 -19.15 0.55
N VAL A 52 11.93 -18.24 0.42
CA VAL A 52 12.46 -17.76 -0.88
C VAL A 52 13.56 -18.69 -1.43
N GLY A 53 14.02 -19.66 -0.65
CA GLY A 53 15.08 -20.60 -1.02
C GLY A 53 16.45 -19.94 -1.12
N ILE A 54 16.79 -19.07 -0.18
CA ILE A 54 18.13 -18.44 -0.05
C ILE A 54 18.66 -18.56 1.39
N GLY A 55 19.97 -18.56 1.53
CA GLY A 55 20.55 -18.49 2.90
C GLY A 55 20.29 -17.14 3.56
N SER A 56 20.17 -17.14 4.90
CA SER A 56 19.95 -15.91 5.67
C SER A 56 20.99 -14.83 5.39
N THR A 57 22.27 -15.19 5.18
CA THR A 57 23.32 -14.23 4.79
C THR A 57 23.03 -13.56 3.44
N ALA A 58 22.51 -14.32 2.47
CA ALA A 58 22.17 -13.79 1.16
C ALA A 58 20.98 -12.80 1.22
N LEU A 59 20.06 -12.98 2.16
CA LEU A 59 18.93 -12.09 2.38
C LEU A 59 19.39 -10.67 2.73
N TYR A 60 20.44 -10.54 3.55
CA TYR A 60 21.01 -9.25 3.96
C TYR A 60 21.69 -8.47 2.82
N HIS A 61 21.97 -9.10 1.68
CA HIS A 61 22.41 -8.39 0.47
C HIS A 61 21.27 -7.63 -0.23
N TYR A 62 20.02 -8.04 -0.01
CA TYR A 62 18.84 -7.37 -0.57
C TYR A 62 18.23 -6.35 0.39
N PHE A 63 18.19 -6.69 1.67
CA PHE A 63 17.66 -5.86 2.75
C PHE A 63 18.56 -5.95 3.96
N VAL A 64 19.15 -4.84 4.36
CA VAL A 64 20.11 -4.79 5.49
C VAL A 64 19.48 -5.19 6.83
N SER A 65 18.15 -5.19 6.92
CA SER A 65 17.38 -5.60 8.09
C SER A 65 15.95 -5.98 7.70
N LYS A 66 15.20 -6.53 8.64
CA LYS A 66 13.75 -6.74 8.52
C LYS A 66 12.99 -5.40 8.48
N GLU A 67 13.47 -4.41 9.24
CA GLU A 67 12.96 -3.03 9.23
C GLU A 67 13.11 -2.37 7.87
N HIS A 68 14.27 -2.53 7.20
CA HIS A 68 14.48 -2.03 5.84
C HIS A 68 13.44 -2.59 4.87
N CYS A 69 13.14 -3.89 4.97
CA CYS A 69 12.09 -4.51 4.16
C CYS A 69 10.71 -3.92 4.46
N LEU A 70 10.36 -3.75 5.75
CA LEU A 70 9.10 -3.14 6.17
C LEU A 70 8.95 -1.72 5.61
N PHE A 71 9.94 -0.85 5.83
CA PHE A 71 9.89 0.52 5.33
C PHE A 71 9.81 0.58 3.80
N THR A 72 10.47 -0.34 3.11
CA THR A 72 10.36 -0.46 1.64
C THR A 72 8.91 -0.80 1.23
N ILE A 73 8.26 -1.77 1.88
CA ILE A 73 6.86 -2.12 1.62
C ILE A 73 5.97 -0.90 1.86
N MET A 74 6.16 -0.22 2.99
CA MET A 74 5.38 0.98 3.33
C MET A 74 5.58 2.11 2.31
N ALA A 75 6.82 2.39 1.93
CA ALA A 75 7.14 3.42 0.95
C ALA A 75 6.50 3.13 -0.42
N GLU A 76 6.58 1.87 -0.90
CA GLU A 76 5.97 1.48 -2.18
C GLU A 76 4.45 1.66 -2.18
N VAL A 77 3.76 1.21 -1.13
CA VAL A 77 2.28 1.34 -1.02
C VAL A 77 1.85 2.79 -0.91
N LEU A 78 2.52 3.57 -0.07
CA LEU A 78 2.17 4.98 0.15
C LEU A 78 2.47 5.83 -1.09
N ARG A 79 3.57 5.56 -1.79
CA ARG A 79 3.89 6.20 -3.06
C ARG A 79 2.83 5.89 -4.12
N ASP A 80 2.44 4.62 -4.27
CA ASP A 80 1.44 4.18 -5.23
C ASP A 80 0.09 4.90 -5.00
N ASN A 81 -0.40 4.94 -3.77
CA ASN A 81 -1.61 5.67 -3.41
C ASN A 81 -1.52 7.18 -3.69
N ARG A 82 -0.36 7.81 -3.41
CA ARG A 82 -0.13 9.23 -3.70
C ARG A 82 -0.14 9.48 -5.21
N ASP A 83 0.64 8.71 -5.96
CA ASP A 83 0.83 8.89 -7.39
C ASP A 83 -0.51 8.68 -8.14
N TYR A 84 -1.27 7.64 -7.75
CA TYR A 84 -2.60 7.41 -8.30
C TYR A 84 -3.54 8.59 -8.05
N PHE A 85 -3.59 9.08 -6.82
CA PHE A 85 -4.42 10.24 -6.49
C PHE A 85 -4.02 11.49 -7.27
N GLU A 86 -2.73 11.75 -7.44
CA GLU A 86 -2.24 12.88 -8.22
C GLU A 86 -2.61 12.78 -9.70
N VAL A 87 -2.60 11.58 -10.27
CA VAL A 87 -3.00 11.35 -11.66
C VAL A 87 -4.50 11.56 -11.80
N ILE A 88 -5.32 10.84 -11.05
CA ILE A 88 -6.78 10.88 -11.22
C ILE A 88 -7.36 12.26 -10.91
N SER A 89 -6.76 13.03 -10.00
CA SER A 89 -7.20 14.40 -9.69
C SER A 89 -6.95 15.41 -10.81
N ARG A 90 -6.17 15.04 -11.83
CA ARG A 90 -5.92 15.87 -13.04
C ARG A 90 -6.68 15.36 -14.27
N GLU A 91 -7.13 14.11 -14.28
CA GLU A 91 -7.80 13.50 -15.43
C GLU A 91 -9.28 13.89 -15.57
N THR A 92 -9.91 14.29 -14.47
CA THR A 92 -11.33 14.68 -14.47
C THR A 92 -11.62 15.81 -13.50
N ASP A 93 -12.54 16.70 -13.90
CA ASP A 93 -13.04 17.81 -13.07
C ASP A 93 -14.24 17.39 -12.19
N ASP A 94 -14.70 16.14 -12.29
CA ASP A 94 -15.76 15.62 -11.43
C ASP A 94 -15.19 15.14 -10.08
N PRO A 95 -15.42 15.86 -8.98
CA PRO A 95 -14.88 15.49 -7.69
C PRO A 95 -15.45 14.16 -7.15
N ARG A 96 -16.66 13.75 -7.58
CA ARG A 96 -17.21 12.45 -7.18
C ARG A 96 -16.46 11.31 -7.84
N ALA A 97 -16.11 11.45 -9.11
CA ALA A 97 -15.31 10.46 -9.83
C ALA A 97 -13.90 10.33 -9.24
N VAL A 98 -13.23 11.46 -8.96
CA VAL A 98 -11.89 11.47 -8.33
C VAL A 98 -11.91 10.75 -6.98
N ILE A 99 -12.83 11.14 -6.09
CA ILE A 99 -12.90 10.55 -4.74
C ILE A 99 -13.24 9.06 -4.84
N ALA A 100 -14.21 8.68 -5.66
CA ALA A 100 -14.58 7.28 -5.82
C ALA A 100 -13.43 6.42 -6.35
N ALA A 101 -12.70 6.88 -7.36
CA ALA A 101 -11.55 6.18 -7.91
C ALA A 101 -10.43 6.04 -6.88
N ALA A 102 -10.07 7.13 -6.20
CA ALA A 102 -9.03 7.11 -5.18
C ALA A 102 -9.38 6.20 -3.99
N MET A 103 -10.68 6.12 -3.61
CA MET A 103 -11.13 5.22 -2.54
C MET A 103 -11.16 3.75 -2.96
N ARG A 104 -11.33 3.45 -4.26
CA ARG A 104 -11.29 2.07 -4.79
C ARG A 104 -9.87 1.53 -4.91
N HIS A 105 -8.94 2.40 -5.26
CA HIS A 105 -7.56 2.01 -5.59
C HIS A 105 -6.88 1.09 -4.56
N PRO A 106 -6.95 1.34 -3.22
CA PRO A 106 -6.34 0.46 -2.23
C PRO A 106 -6.89 -0.98 -2.21
N PHE A 107 -8.07 -1.22 -2.79
CA PHE A 107 -8.73 -2.52 -2.86
C PHE A 107 -8.52 -3.24 -4.20
N GLU A 108 -7.82 -2.61 -5.14
CA GLU A 108 -7.50 -3.19 -6.45
C GLU A 108 -6.28 -4.12 -6.33
N GLY A 109 -6.28 -5.22 -7.09
CA GLY A 109 -5.19 -6.21 -7.06
C GLY A 109 -5.40 -7.40 -6.13
N GLY A 110 -6.60 -7.55 -5.53
CA GLY A 110 -7.00 -8.72 -4.76
C GLY A 110 -6.26 -8.86 -3.42
N ASP A 111 -6.13 -10.10 -2.94
CA ASP A 111 -5.60 -10.41 -1.60
C ASP A 111 -4.17 -9.90 -1.38
N ALA A 112 -3.32 -9.98 -2.40
CA ALA A 112 -1.93 -9.50 -2.27
C ALA A 112 -1.84 -7.99 -2.05
N ALA A 113 -2.72 -7.21 -2.69
CA ALA A 113 -2.81 -5.77 -2.45
C ALA A 113 -3.40 -5.48 -1.06
N ALA A 114 -4.44 -6.22 -0.65
CA ALA A 114 -5.01 -6.12 0.68
C ALA A 114 -3.98 -6.43 1.77
N ASP A 115 -3.13 -7.44 1.58
CA ASP A 115 -2.03 -7.77 2.50
C ASP A 115 -1.01 -6.63 2.63
N ARG A 116 -0.64 -6.01 1.52
CA ARG A 116 0.25 -4.83 1.54
C ARG A 116 -0.33 -3.68 2.35
N HIS A 117 -1.61 -3.35 2.15
CA HIS A 117 -2.29 -2.29 2.90
C HIS A 117 -2.48 -2.67 4.37
N ARG A 118 -2.72 -3.95 4.68
CA ARG A 118 -2.79 -4.46 6.07
C ARG A 118 -1.48 -4.26 6.80
N VAL A 119 -0.33 -4.58 6.18
CA VAL A 119 1.00 -4.33 6.76
C VAL A 119 1.20 -2.85 7.04
N VAL A 120 0.89 -1.98 6.06
CA VAL A 120 1.01 -0.53 6.24
C VAL A 120 0.13 -0.05 7.39
N MET A 121 -1.14 -0.49 7.44
CA MET A 121 -2.07 -0.04 8.49
C MET A 121 -1.64 -0.50 9.89
N ALA A 122 -1.18 -1.74 10.02
CA ALA A 122 -0.73 -2.29 11.30
C ALA A 122 0.52 -1.57 11.85
N GLU A 123 1.43 -1.18 10.96
CA GLU A 123 2.74 -0.62 11.34
C GLU A 123 2.85 0.90 11.09
N MET A 124 1.76 1.58 10.71
CA MET A 124 1.79 3.03 10.42
C MET A 124 2.34 3.86 11.58
N HIS A 125 2.14 3.40 12.82
CA HIS A 125 2.60 4.10 14.02
C HIS A 125 4.13 4.27 14.07
N VAL A 126 4.91 3.37 13.44
CA VAL A 126 6.38 3.47 13.46
C VAL A 126 6.89 4.70 12.71
N LEU A 127 6.12 5.23 11.75
CA LEU A 127 6.49 6.44 11.01
C LEU A 127 6.37 7.73 11.85
N SER A 128 5.67 7.68 12.98
CA SER A 128 5.61 8.80 13.94
C SER A 128 6.75 8.77 14.96
N LEU A 129 7.45 7.64 15.07
CA LEU A 129 8.62 7.48 15.93
C LEU A 129 9.87 7.91 15.15
N GLY A 130 10.86 8.49 15.84
CA GLY A 130 12.16 8.73 15.21
C GLY A 130 12.83 7.40 14.86
N HIS A 131 13.52 7.34 13.71
CA HIS A 131 14.25 6.14 13.30
C HIS A 131 15.72 6.49 13.03
N THR A 132 16.62 5.66 13.55
CA THR A 132 18.06 5.72 13.30
C THR A 132 18.54 4.31 13.01
N GLY A 133 19.16 4.12 11.83
CA GLY A 133 19.61 2.82 11.37
C GLY A 133 20.63 2.95 10.24
N PRO A 134 21.03 1.83 9.62
CA PRO A 134 21.86 1.86 8.41
C PRO A 134 21.26 2.73 7.31
N ALA A 135 22.12 3.37 6.50
CA ALA A 135 21.66 4.35 5.50
C ALA A 135 20.50 3.85 4.60
N PRO A 136 20.53 2.64 4.00
CA PRO A 136 19.42 2.17 3.16
C PRO A 136 18.10 1.99 3.92
N GLU A 137 18.15 1.63 5.19
CA GLU A 137 16.98 1.47 6.06
C GLU A 137 16.41 2.84 6.44
N HIS A 138 17.29 3.79 6.80
CA HIS A 138 16.89 5.14 7.14
C HIS A 138 16.30 5.89 5.94
N GLU A 139 16.86 5.70 4.74
CA GLU A 139 16.31 6.24 3.48
C GLU A 139 14.91 5.70 3.22
N ALA A 140 14.69 4.38 3.32
CA ALA A 140 13.37 3.78 3.15
C ALA A 140 12.34 4.29 4.19
N TYR A 141 12.78 4.52 5.44
CA TYR A 141 11.95 5.14 6.47
C TYR A 141 11.55 6.57 6.11
N LEU A 142 12.52 7.39 5.65
CA LEU A 142 12.25 8.78 5.24
C LEU A 142 11.31 8.85 4.04
N ASP A 143 11.47 7.94 3.06
CA ASP A 143 10.59 7.82 1.91
C ASP A 143 9.16 7.48 2.35
N ALA A 144 8.98 6.45 3.17
CA ALA A 144 7.66 6.05 3.67
C ALA A 144 6.97 7.19 4.44
N ARG A 145 7.72 7.87 5.33
CA ARG A 145 7.23 9.01 6.09
C ARG A 145 6.87 10.19 5.20
N GLY A 146 7.70 10.48 4.20
CA GLY A 146 7.48 11.54 3.22
C GLY A 146 6.19 11.28 2.42
N TYR A 147 6.02 10.08 1.87
CA TYR A 147 4.82 9.74 1.11
C TYR A 147 3.54 9.76 1.96
N ALA A 148 3.60 9.31 3.22
CA ALA A 148 2.46 9.44 4.14
C ALA A 148 2.04 10.91 4.36
N HIS A 149 3.01 11.81 4.44
CA HIS A 149 2.79 13.25 4.57
C HIS A 149 2.20 13.83 3.28
N ASP A 150 2.79 13.48 2.13
CA ASP A 150 2.41 13.97 0.81
C ASP A 150 0.96 13.61 0.46
N ILE A 151 0.50 12.41 0.81
CA ILE A 151 -0.90 11.99 0.63
C ILE A 151 -1.84 12.97 1.37
N VAL A 152 -1.59 13.21 2.65
CA VAL A 152 -2.43 14.12 3.45
C VAL A 152 -2.42 15.52 2.87
N HIS A 153 -1.26 16.02 2.44
CA HIS A 153 -1.13 17.34 1.81
C HIS A 153 -1.87 17.42 0.47
N ALA A 154 -1.76 16.39 -0.37
CA ALA A 154 -2.44 16.35 -1.67
C ALA A 154 -3.96 16.41 -1.49
N TRP A 155 -4.53 15.59 -0.61
CA TRP A 155 -5.95 15.62 -0.28
C TRP A 155 -6.40 16.94 0.34
N THR A 156 -5.61 17.51 1.25
CA THR A 156 -5.91 18.81 1.88
C THR A 156 -6.00 19.92 0.84
N ARG A 157 -5.02 20.00 -0.08
CA ARG A 157 -5.04 20.98 -1.18
C ARG A 157 -6.25 20.77 -2.11
N TYR A 158 -6.54 19.50 -2.44
CA TYR A 158 -7.66 19.15 -3.30
C TYR A 158 -8.99 19.60 -2.68
N PHE A 159 -9.30 19.23 -1.45
CA PHE A 159 -10.51 19.66 -0.76
C PHE A 159 -10.57 21.19 -0.58
N GLY A 160 -9.47 21.83 -0.23
CA GLY A 160 -9.40 23.28 -0.18
C GLY A 160 -9.74 23.96 -1.50
N SER A 161 -9.34 23.37 -2.65
CA SER A 161 -9.71 23.87 -3.98
C SER A 161 -11.20 23.70 -4.27
N LEU A 162 -11.77 22.53 -3.92
CA LEU A 162 -13.20 22.25 -4.10
C LEU A 162 -14.09 23.16 -3.26
N MET A 163 -13.69 23.46 -2.01
CA MET A 163 -14.40 24.37 -1.13
C MET A 163 -14.40 25.81 -1.68
N ARG A 164 -13.25 26.29 -2.17
CA ARG A 164 -13.16 27.62 -2.83
C ARG A 164 -14.00 27.70 -4.11
N ALA A 165 -14.16 26.59 -4.82
CA ALA A 165 -15.00 26.52 -6.00
C ALA A 165 -16.49 26.28 -5.68
N GLY A 166 -16.88 26.19 -4.43
CA GLY A 166 -18.27 25.90 -4.01
C GLY A 166 -18.77 24.51 -4.36
N LYS A 167 -17.86 23.58 -4.70
CA LYS A 167 -18.19 22.20 -5.08
C LYS A 167 -18.42 21.27 -3.88
N VAL A 168 -17.93 21.66 -2.70
CA VAL A 168 -18.04 20.94 -1.41
C VAL A 168 -18.32 21.96 -0.31
N PRO A 169 -19.11 21.59 0.73
CA PRO A 169 -19.34 22.47 1.88
C PRO A 169 -18.06 22.92 2.53
N ALA A 170 -18.04 24.18 3.01
CA ALA A 170 -16.89 24.77 3.69
C ALA A 170 -16.68 24.10 5.08
N GLN A 171 -15.47 23.60 5.32
CA GLN A 171 -15.04 22.99 6.57
C GLN A 171 -13.51 23.00 6.64
N ASP A 172 -12.91 22.41 7.66
CA ASP A 172 -11.45 22.25 7.71
C ASP A 172 -11.00 21.19 6.66
N PRO A 173 -10.26 21.59 5.61
CA PRO A 173 -9.87 20.67 4.54
C PRO A 173 -8.84 19.63 5.02
N HIS A 174 -8.05 19.92 6.06
CA HIS A 174 -7.09 18.97 6.62
C HIS A 174 -7.80 17.86 7.42
N LEU A 175 -8.79 18.22 8.23
CA LEU A 175 -9.59 17.25 8.98
C LEU A 175 -10.41 16.39 8.02
N LEU A 176 -11.00 16.98 6.97
CA LEU A 176 -11.71 16.22 5.94
C LEU A 176 -10.79 15.23 5.22
N ALA A 177 -9.57 15.66 4.85
CA ALA A 177 -8.58 14.78 4.22
C ALA A 177 -8.25 13.58 5.12
N ARG A 178 -7.99 13.81 6.41
CA ARG A 178 -7.72 12.72 7.36
C ARG A 178 -8.90 11.78 7.55
N ALA A 179 -10.12 12.30 7.60
CA ALA A 179 -11.33 11.48 7.71
C ALA A 179 -11.50 10.55 6.50
N VAL A 180 -11.37 11.12 5.28
CA VAL A 180 -11.50 10.36 4.03
C VAL A 180 -10.40 9.31 3.88
N ILE A 181 -9.14 9.66 4.15
CA ILE A 181 -8.02 8.71 4.15
C ILE A 181 -8.26 7.60 5.19
N GLY A 182 -8.72 7.96 6.38
CA GLY A 182 -9.04 6.99 7.44
C GLY A 182 -10.12 5.98 7.03
N LEU A 183 -11.14 6.41 6.27
CA LEU A 183 -12.18 5.53 5.75
C LEU A 183 -11.64 4.46 4.80
N SER A 184 -10.64 4.78 3.99
CA SER A 184 -10.03 3.79 3.07
C SER A 184 -8.97 2.92 3.74
N ALA A 185 -8.28 3.42 4.75
CA ALA A 185 -7.17 2.73 5.41
C ALA A 185 -7.64 1.78 6.54
N TYR A 186 -8.57 2.23 7.38
CA TYR A 186 -9.00 1.48 8.58
C TYR A 186 -9.59 0.08 8.29
N PRO A 187 -10.31 -0.17 7.18
CA PRO A 187 -10.76 -1.52 6.86
C PRO A 187 -9.66 -2.58 6.88
N PHE A 188 -8.45 -2.24 6.47
CA PHE A 188 -7.31 -3.16 6.47
C PHE A 188 -6.80 -3.53 7.88
N ALA A 189 -7.23 -2.84 8.94
CA ALA A 189 -6.92 -3.22 10.31
C ALA A 189 -7.68 -4.47 10.78
N TRP A 190 -8.86 -4.76 10.20
CA TRP A 190 -9.72 -5.86 10.61
C TRP A 190 -10.13 -6.80 9.47
N TYR A 191 -10.06 -6.35 8.23
CA TYR A 191 -10.37 -7.20 7.07
C TYR A 191 -9.28 -8.27 6.88
N GLY A 192 -9.67 -9.53 6.74
CA GLY A 192 -8.76 -10.65 6.58
C GLY A 192 -9.46 -11.92 6.08
N PRO A 193 -8.72 -13.04 5.94
CA PRO A 193 -9.24 -14.29 5.39
C PRO A 193 -10.45 -14.89 6.14
N THR A 194 -10.65 -14.49 7.39
CA THR A 194 -11.79 -14.95 8.24
C THR A 194 -12.97 -13.98 8.19
N THR A 195 -12.91 -12.94 7.37
CA THR A 195 -13.99 -11.96 7.27
C THR A 195 -15.03 -12.43 6.24
N ASP A 196 -16.28 -12.54 6.65
CA ASP A 196 -17.39 -12.98 5.77
C ASP A 196 -17.86 -11.91 4.77
N VAL A 197 -17.25 -10.71 4.79
CA VAL A 197 -17.60 -9.61 3.89
C VAL A 197 -16.76 -9.71 2.62
N PRO A 198 -17.35 -9.81 1.42
CA PRO A 198 -16.61 -9.75 0.17
C PRO A 198 -15.84 -8.44 0.03
N LEU A 199 -14.60 -8.50 -0.45
CA LEU A 199 -13.73 -7.32 -0.63
C LEU A 199 -14.39 -6.25 -1.53
N GLU A 200 -15.11 -6.68 -2.55
CA GLU A 200 -15.86 -5.78 -3.42
C GLU A 200 -16.97 -5.02 -2.69
N HIS A 201 -17.71 -5.70 -1.82
CA HIS A 201 -18.76 -5.06 -1.02
C HIS A 201 -18.15 -4.03 -0.04
N LEU A 202 -17.05 -4.39 0.60
CA LEU A 202 -16.31 -3.48 1.48
C LEU A 202 -15.82 -2.24 0.71
N ARG A 203 -15.22 -2.43 -0.47
CA ARG A 203 -14.75 -1.37 -1.36
C ARG A 203 -15.86 -0.36 -1.68
N GLU A 204 -17.01 -0.85 -2.18
CA GLU A 204 -18.11 0.04 -2.56
C GLU A 204 -18.76 0.73 -1.34
N THR A 205 -18.78 0.08 -0.19
CA THR A 205 -19.22 0.67 1.07
C THR A 205 -18.30 1.83 1.50
N VAL A 206 -17.00 1.65 1.41
CA VAL A 206 -16.01 2.72 1.70
C VAL A 206 -16.20 3.91 0.76
N VAL A 207 -16.39 3.65 -0.53
CA VAL A 207 -16.65 4.70 -1.53
C VAL A 207 -17.92 5.48 -1.18
N ALA A 208 -19.02 4.79 -0.89
CA ALA A 208 -20.29 5.41 -0.54
C ALA A 208 -20.16 6.30 0.70
N HIS A 209 -19.49 5.82 1.75
CA HIS A 209 -19.26 6.58 2.97
C HIS A 209 -18.35 7.79 2.74
N ALA A 210 -17.27 7.65 1.97
CA ALA A 210 -16.39 8.77 1.63
C ALA A 210 -17.13 9.88 0.88
N LEU A 211 -17.95 9.51 -0.11
CA LEU A 211 -18.79 10.47 -0.84
C LEU A 211 -19.82 11.14 0.08
N ALA A 212 -20.45 10.38 0.97
CA ALA A 212 -21.40 10.94 1.94
C ALA A 212 -20.70 11.95 2.88
N VAL A 213 -19.54 11.60 3.44
CA VAL A 213 -18.77 12.51 4.32
C VAL A 213 -18.37 13.79 3.59
N VAL A 214 -17.98 13.71 2.32
CA VAL A 214 -17.53 14.88 1.57
C VAL A 214 -18.70 15.78 1.14
N PHE A 215 -19.82 15.21 0.69
CA PHE A 215 -20.87 15.98 0.02
C PHE A 215 -22.11 16.25 0.89
N ASN A 216 -22.34 15.46 1.96
CA ASN A 216 -23.53 15.62 2.81
C ASN A 216 -23.24 16.35 4.13
N SER A 217 -21.98 16.65 4.42
CA SER A 217 -21.62 17.32 5.67
C SER A 217 -21.92 18.81 5.59
N ALA A 218 -22.93 19.28 6.31
CA ALA A 218 -22.96 20.56 7.00
C ALA A 218 -24.36 21.02 7.44
N GLY A 219 -25.42 20.21 7.30
CA GLY A 219 -26.76 20.63 7.69
C GLY A 219 -27.31 20.01 8.98
N GLU A 220 -26.84 18.82 9.38
CA GLU A 220 -27.52 18.02 10.42
C GLU A 220 -26.67 17.61 11.62
N PHE A 221 -25.37 17.88 11.62
CA PHE A 221 -24.49 17.69 12.77
C PHE A 221 -24.13 19.03 13.42
N ALA A 222 -25.12 19.75 13.94
CA ALA A 222 -24.87 20.66 15.06
C ALA A 222 -24.75 19.77 16.30
N PRO A 223 -23.58 19.61 16.92
CA PRO A 223 -23.51 18.94 18.20
C PRO A 223 -24.19 19.83 19.22
N GLY A 224 -25.41 19.47 19.58
CA GLY A 224 -25.98 19.87 20.86
C GLY A 224 -25.18 19.23 21.96
N ILE A 225 -23.98 19.74 22.22
CA ILE A 225 -23.24 19.45 23.45
C ILE A 225 -23.71 20.49 24.45
N ALA A 226 -24.71 20.09 25.23
CA ALA A 226 -25.04 20.72 26.49
C ALA A 226 -24.15 20.11 27.58
#